data_471f854bdb9c12a8724ba3269b769127
#
_entry.id   471f854bdb9c12a8724ba3269b769127
#
_cell.length_a   1.000
_cell.length_b   1.000
_cell.length_c   1.000
_cell.angle_alpha   90.00
_cell.angle_beta   90.00
_cell.angle_gamma   90.00
#
_symmetry.space_group_name_H-M   'P 1'
#
loop_
_entity.id
_entity.type
_entity.pdbx_description
1 polymer ?
#
loop_
_entity_poly.entity_id
_entity_poly.type
_entity_poly.pdbx_seq_one_letter_code
_entity_poly.pdbx_strand_id
1 'polypeptide(L)'
;TPAVNGTAIVEGAWAEADLATLTDDAAIRAAAQQLAAQGAKYAVVTLKDAAGAVYYASQVPAAAASPAGVTVDPAKVASIFKDEGLIPVAKLAAFRDPAGARVDHAMAIRYKNQEYLWLDNKASAGGNPWLNPYAAEAVQYIGDLIDELHTAGFEQVVLENVQFPSSTSSKQDYGSTNGVGRADQLTADITAWEQRFGGSVTLWYSYTLAEVTGTSPTLGVPAVELGVKNLLVRVPSASTMTDEEHTALVQSQTEAGAEHVVVWDPTAGIFE
;
A
#
# COMPACT_ATOMS: atom_id res chain seq x y z
N THR A 1 -27.38 9.29 -11.99
CA THR A 1 -26.24 9.99 -11.39
C THR A 1 -25.07 9.92 -12.37
N PRO A 2 -24.39 11.02 -12.71
CA PRO A 2 -23.21 10.95 -13.58
C PRO A 2 -22.19 10.01 -12.93
N ALA A 3 -21.58 9.14 -13.74
CA ALA A 3 -20.51 8.27 -13.28
C ALA A 3 -19.39 9.15 -12.70
N VAL A 4 -19.10 8.98 -11.42
CA VAL A 4 -17.96 9.66 -10.79
C VAL A 4 -16.71 9.09 -11.45
N ASN A 5 -15.84 9.98 -11.97
CA ASN A 5 -14.54 9.54 -12.44
C ASN A 5 -13.79 8.94 -11.26
N GLY A 6 -13.61 7.62 -11.24
CA GLY A 6 -13.05 6.88 -10.11
C GLY A 6 -11.59 7.21 -9.80
N THR A 7 -10.88 7.87 -10.72
CA THR A 7 -9.53 8.39 -10.49
C THR A 7 -9.52 9.77 -9.83
N ALA A 8 -10.65 10.46 -9.79
CA ALA A 8 -10.73 11.80 -9.22
C ALA A 8 -10.60 11.75 -7.68
N ILE A 9 -9.78 12.63 -7.14
CA ILE A 9 -9.67 12.83 -5.70
C ILE A 9 -10.67 13.91 -5.32
N VAL A 10 -11.65 13.51 -4.52
CA VAL A 10 -12.72 14.39 -4.01
C VAL A 10 -12.62 14.44 -2.49
N GLU A 11 -13.16 15.51 -1.90
CA GLU A 11 -13.29 15.58 -0.44
C GLU A 11 -14.24 14.49 0.06
N GLY A 12 -13.91 13.90 1.18
CA GLY A 12 -14.73 12.89 1.81
C GLY A 12 -13.94 11.96 2.72
N ALA A 13 -14.65 11.37 3.66
CA ALA A 13 -14.08 10.47 4.64
C ALA A 13 -13.76 9.09 4.05
N TRP A 14 -12.78 8.46 4.66
CA TRP A 14 -12.29 7.12 4.33
C TRP A 14 -12.71 6.12 5.40
N ALA A 15 -13.02 4.90 5.01
CA ALA A 15 -13.23 3.78 5.92
C ALA A 15 -12.66 2.50 5.33
N GLU A 16 -12.24 1.58 6.19
CA GLU A 16 -11.84 0.24 5.76
C GLU A 16 -13.03 -0.72 5.82
N ALA A 17 -13.18 -1.52 4.76
CA ALA A 17 -14.09 -2.64 4.74
C ALA A 17 -13.44 -3.85 5.42
N ASP A 18 -14.22 -4.57 6.24
CA ASP A 18 -13.79 -5.85 6.78
C ASP A 18 -13.95 -6.94 5.72
N LEU A 19 -12.83 -7.53 5.28
CA LEU A 19 -12.82 -8.61 4.28
C LEU A 19 -13.73 -9.79 4.64
N ALA A 20 -13.86 -10.11 5.93
CA ALA A 20 -14.71 -11.20 6.40
C ALA A 20 -16.19 -10.99 6.09
N THR A 21 -16.60 -9.76 5.80
CA THR A 21 -17.99 -9.40 5.44
C THR A 21 -18.25 -9.42 3.93
N LEU A 22 -17.23 -9.60 3.09
CA LEU A 22 -17.32 -9.50 1.63
C LEU A 22 -17.46 -10.88 0.96
N THR A 23 -18.35 -11.72 1.49
CA THR A 23 -18.45 -13.15 1.14
C THR A 23 -19.30 -13.42 -0.10
N ASP A 24 -20.30 -12.61 -0.37
CA ASP A 24 -21.19 -12.71 -1.52
C ASP A 24 -21.76 -11.33 -1.89
N ASP A 25 -22.49 -11.24 -2.99
CA ASP A 25 -22.99 -9.97 -3.51
C ASP A 25 -23.90 -9.24 -2.48
N ALA A 26 -24.73 -9.98 -1.76
CA ALA A 26 -25.63 -9.38 -0.76
C ALA A 26 -24.84 -8.85 0.45
N ALA A 27 -23.85 -9.58 0.90
CA ALA A 27 -22.99 -9.18 2.01
C ALA A 27 -22.10 -7.98 1.62
N ILE A 28 -21.55 -7.96 0.41
CA ILE A 28 -20.79 -6.83 -0.13
C ILE A 28 -21.66 -5.58 -0.17
N ARG A 29 -22.89 -5.70 -0.67
CA ARG A 29 -23.84 -4.58 -0.74
C ARG A 29 -24.21 -4.06 0.65
N ALA A 30 -24.48 -4.94 1.60
CA ALA A 30 -24.78 -4.58 2.97
C ALA A 30 -23.58 -3.84 3.62
N ALA A 31 -22.37 -4.33 3.42
CA ALA A 31 -21.16 -3.67 3.90
C ALA A 31 -20.96 -2.28 3.27
N ALA A 32 -21.17 -2.15 1.96
CA ALA A 32 -21.09 -0.87 1.27
C ALA A 32 -22.12 0.14 1.79
N GLN A 33 -23.37 -0.29 1.97
CA GLN A 33 -24.44 0.55 2.52
C GLN A 33 -24.14 1.01 3.94
N GLN A 34 -23.56 0.15 4.76
CA GLN A 34 -23.14 0.49 6.12
C GLN A 34 -22.04 1.54 6.13
N LEU A 35 -21.02 1.39 5.30
CA LEU A 35 -19.93 2.36 5.18
C LEU A 35 -20.45 3.71 4.67
N ALA A 36 -21.32 3.72 3.67
CA ALA A 36 -21.94 4.93 3.14
C ALA A 36 -22.81 5.63 4.20
N ALA A 37 -23.57 4.87 4.98
CA ALA A 37 -24.40 5.39 6.08
C ALA A 37 -23.57 6.00 7.21
N GLN A 38 -22.34 5.54 7.41
CA GLN A 38 -21.38 6.12 8.35
C GLN A 38 -20.74 7.41 7.82
N GLY A 39 -20.98 7.78 6.58
CA GLY A 39 -20.43 8.98 5.95
C GLY A 39 -19.16 8.74 5.12
N ALA A 40 -18.74 7.51 4.91
CA ALA A 40 -17.60 7.23 4.07
C ALA A 40 -17.86 7.58 2.61
N LYS A 41 -16.88 8.18 1.96
CA LYS A 41 -16.81 8.38 0.51
C LYS A 41 -15.88 7.37 -0.14
N TYR A 42 -14.78 7.07 0.52
CA TYR A 42 -13.79 6.08 0.09
C TYR A 42 -13.91 4.82 0.94
N ALA A 43 -13.88 3.67 0.31
CA ALA A 43 -13.91 2.38 0.98
C ALA A 43 -12.66 1.57 0.62
N VAL A 44 -11.79 1.39 1.62
CA VAL A 44 -10.52 0.69 1.45
C VAL A 44 -10.70 -0.80 1.67
N VAL A 45 -10.16 -1.59 0.75
CA VAL A 45 -10.14 -3.05 0.82
C VAL A 45 -8.69 -3.52 0.78
N THR A 46 -8.23 -4.19 1.83
CA THR A 46 -6.90 -4.79 1.86
C THR A 46 -6.90 -6.07 1.06
N LEU A 47 -6.26 -6.06 -0.12
CA LEU A 47 -6.22 -7.20 -1.03
C LEU A 47 -4.89 -7.96 -1.00
N LYS A 48 -3.85 -7.36 -0.43
CA LYS A 48 -2.58 -8.02 -0.10
C LYS A 48 -2.00 -7.39 1.16
N ASP A 49 -1.73 -8.20 2.17
CA ASP A 49 -1.20 -7.71 3.44
C ASP A 49 0.34 -7.78 3.54
N ALA A 50 0.88 -7.32 4.65
CA ALA A 50 2.33 -7.27 4.90
C ALA A 50 2.94 -8.65 5.27
N ALA A 51 2.16 -9.71 5.34
CA ALA A 51 2.64 -11.09 5.35
C ALA A 51 2.77 -11.68 3.94
N GLY A 52 2.32 -10.94 2.93
CA GLY A 52 2.27 -11.36 1.53
C GLY A 52 1.03 -12.18 1.18
N ALA A 53 0.06 -12.30 2.10
CA ALA A 53 -1.18 -13.00 1.83
C ALA A 53 -2.03 -12.20 0.84
N VAL A 54 -2.48 -12.89 -0.22
CA VAL A 54 -3.30 -12.32 -1.30
C VAL A 54 -4.74 -12.79 -1.14
N TYR A 55 -5.67 -11.86 -1.04
CA TYR A 55 -7.06 -12.10 -0.67
C TYR A 55 -8.01 -12.20 -1.88
N TYR A 56 -7.48 -12.48 -3.06
CA TYR A 56 -8.25 -12.72 -4.29
C TYR A 56 -7.53 -13.72 -5.19
N ALA A 57 -8.22 -14.25 -6.18
CA ALA A 57 -7.64 -15.20 -7.14
C ALA A 57 -6.79 -14.46 -8.18
N SER A 58 -5.54 -14.17 -7.83
CA SER A 58 -4.58 -13.50 -8.72
C SER A 58 -4.08 -14.46 -9.81
N GLN A 59 -3.86 -13.90 -11.01
CA GLN A 59 -3.16 -14.59 -12.11
C GLN A 59 -1.66 -14.26 -12.15
N VAL A 60 -1.21 -13.34 -11.31
CA VAL A 60 0.22 -13.03 -11.16
C VAL A 60 0.90 -14.19 -10.43
N PRO A 61 1.92 -14.85 -11.00
CA PRO A 61 2.40 -16.15 -10.50
C PRO A 61 2.82 -16.16 -9.03
N ALA A 62 3.56 -15.16 -8.56
CA ALA A 62 3.99 -15.09 -7.16
C ALA A 62 2.81 -14.86 -6.19
N ALA A 63 1.83 -14.06 -6.59
CA ALA A 63 0.62 -13.82 -5.81
C ALA A 63 -0.31 -15.05 -5.82
N ALA A 64 -0.44 -15.73 -6.96
CA ALA A 64 -1.21 -16.96 -7.06
C ALA A 64 -0.65 -18.10 -6.17
N ALA A 65 0.65 -18.06 -5.89
CA ALA A 65 1.32 -19.01 -4.99
C ALA A 65 1.20 -18.63 -3.50
N SER A 66 0.58 -17.50 -3.18
CA SER A 66 0.51 -16.94 -1.81
C SER A 66 -0.95 -16.59 -1.42
N PRO A 67 -1.93 -17.51 -1.61
CA PRO A 67 -3.32 -17.20 -1.30
C PRO A 67 -3.54 -17.06 0.21
N ALA A 68 -4.40 -16.13 0.58
CA ALA A 68 -4.94 -16.06 1.93
C ALA A 68 -5.98 -17.17 2.17
N GLY A 69 -6.31 -17.42 3.44
CA GLY A 69 -7.37 -18.38 3.80
C GLY A 69 -8.79 -17.89 3.44
N VAL A 70 -8.95 -16.58 3.23
CA VAL A 70 -10.21 -15.94 2.79
C VAL A 70 -9.93 -15.19 1.49
N THR A 71 -10.80 -15.38 0.51
CA THR A 71 -10.69 -14.68 -0.77
C THR A 71 -11.99 -13.95 -1.09
N VAL A 72 -11.86 -12.82 -1.77
CA VAL A 72 -12.98 -12.03 -2.28
C VAL A 72 -12.89 -11.95 -3.81
N ASP A 73 -14.02 -11.63 -4.44
CA ASP A 73 -14.04 -11.29 -5.87
C ASP A 73 -13.85 -9.76 -6.01
N PRO A 74 -12.66 -9.30 -6.43
CA PRO A 74 -12.39 -7.87 -6.47
C PRO A 74 -13.27 -7.12 -7.47
N ALA A 75 -13.67 -7.75 -8.57
CA ALA A 75 -14.54 -7.12 -9.56
C ALA A 75 -15.94 -6.87 -9.00
N LYS A 76 -16.48 -7.80 -8.24
CA LYS A 76 -17.77 -7.63 -7.56
C LYS A 76 -17.70 -6.56 -6.48
N VAL A 77 -16.65 -6.57 -5.67
CA VAL A 77 -16.44 -5.57 -4.63
C VAL A 77 -16.37 -4.16 -5.24
N ALA A 78 -15.55 -3.96 -6.26
CA ALA A 78 -15.43 -2.67 -6.92
C ALA A 78 -16.77 -2.20 -7.54
N SER A 79 -17.46 -3.08 -8.26
CA SER A 79 -18.74 -2.77 -8.90
C SER A 79 -19.83 -2.41 -7.89
N ILE A 80 -20.02 -3.22 -6.85
CA ILE A 80 -21.06 -3.01 -5.85
C ILE A 80 -20.77 -1.76 -5.00
N PHE A 81 -19.52 -1.53 -4.64
CA PHE A 81 -19.14 -0.31 -3.92
C PHE A 81 -19.46 0.96 -4.74
N LYS A 82 -19.16 0.95 -6.03
CA LYS A 82 -19.51 2.05 -6.95
C LYS A 82 -21.02 2.25 -7.05
N ASP A 83 -21.79 1.17 -7.14
CA ASP A 83 -23.27 1.23 -7.18
C ASP A 83 -23.84 1.92 -5.94
N GLU A 84 -23.22 1.73 -4.79
CA GLU A 84 -23.61 2.34 -3.52
C GLU A 84 -23.00 3.73 -3.30
N GLY A 85 -22.36 4.30 -4.31
CA GLY A 85 -21.81 5.66 -4.28
C GLY A 85 -20.47 5.81 -3.59
N LEU A 86 -19.77 4.71 -3.32
CA LEU A 86 -18.43 4.70 -2.76
C LEU A 86 -17.36 4.70 -3.85
N ILE A 87 -16.19 5.21 -3.51
CA ILE A 87 -14.98 5.04 -4.31
C ILE A 87 -14.20 3.86 -3.73
N PRO A 88 -14.13 2.73 -4.43
CA PRO A 88 -13.36 1.59 -3.94
C PRO A 88 -11.86 1.87 -4.07
N VAL A 89 -11.11 1.57 -3.02
CA VAL A 89 -9.66 1.73 -2.96
C VAL A 89 -9.03 0.39 -2.58
N ALA A 90 -8.17 -0.13 -3.44
CA ALA A 90 -7.41 -1.33 -3.14
C ALA A 90 -6.17 -0.98 -2.33
N LYS A 91 -5.91 -1.69 -1.25
CA LYS A 91 -4.69 -1.53 -0.44
C LYS A 91 -3.79 -2.75 -0.58
N LEU A 92 -2.53 -2.51 -0.90
CA LEU A 92 -1.50 -3.52 -1.12
C LEU A 92 -0.25 -3.17 -0.29
N ALA A 93 0.32 -4.16 0.40
CA ALA A 93 1.68 -4.08 0.89
C ALA A 93 2.66 -4.29 -0.28
N ALA A 94 3.65 -3.41 -0.42
CA ALA A 94 4.63 -3.47 -1.49
C ALA A 94 5.83 -4.38 -1.13
N PHE A 95 6.89 -3.84 -0.59
CA PHE A 95 8.14 -4.59 -0.39
C PHE A 95 8.17 -5.45 0.88
N ARG A 96 7.31 -5.20 1.84
CA ARG A 96 7.12 -6.10 2.98
C ARG A 96 6.21 -7.27 2.56
N ASP A 97 6.84 -8.28 1.98
CA ASP A 97 6.17 -9.44 1.40
C ASP A 97 7.02 -10.70 1.56
N PRO A 98 7.02 -11.30 2.75
CA PRO A 98 7.81 -12.52 2.99
C PRO A 98 7.34 -13.71 2.13
N ALA A 99 6.06 -13.80 1.82
CA ALA A 99 5.54 -14.87 0.98
C ALA A 99 6.07 -14.77 -0.45
N GLY A 100 5.98 -13.60 -1.08
CA GLY A 100 6.51 -13.37 -2.43
C GLY A 100 8.04 -13.55 -2.50
N ALA A 101 8.76 -13.09 -1.47
CA ALA A 101 10.20 -13.27 -1.37
C ALA A 101 10.60 -14.76 -1.32
N ARG A 102 9.82 -15.61 -0.67
CA ARG A 102 10.06 -17.07 -0.62
C ARG A 102 9.70 -17.77 -1.92
N VAL A 103 8.71 -17.26 -2.65
CA VAL A 103 8.28 -17.83 -3.93
C VAL A 103 9.28 -17.52 -5.03
N ASP A 104 9.76 -16.28 -5.10
CA ASP A 104 10.72 -15.85 -6.12
C ASP A 104 11.89 -15.09 -5.48
N HIS A 105 13.00 -15.79 -5.34
CA HIS A 105 14.21 -15.24 -4.74
C HIS A 105 14.84 -14.11 -5.57
N ALA A 106 14.52 -14.00 -6.86
CA ALA A 106 14.99 -12.89 -7.70
C ALA A 106 14.42 -11.55 -7.24
N MET A 107 13.25 -11.56 -6.60
CA MET A 107 12.62 -10.36 -6.03
C MET A 107 13.13 -10.00 -4.63
N ALA A 108 13.92 -10.85 -3.98
CA ALA A 108 14.20 -10.75 -2.55
C ALA A 108 15.57 -10.12 -2.24
N ILE A 109 15.67 -9.52 -1.05
CA ILE A 109 16.96 -9.16 -0.46
C ILE A 109 17.65 -10.46 -0.04
N ARG A 110 18.90 -10.67 -0.53
CA ARG A 110 19.69 -11.86 -0.20
C ARG A 110 20.61 -11.60 0.98
N TYR A 111 21.06 -12.68 1.59
CA TYR A 111 22.13 -12.63 2.56
C TYR A 111 23.48 -12.57 1.82
N LYS A 112 24.32 -11.60 2.17
CA LYS A 112 25.58 -11.34 1.48
C LYS A 112 26.47 -12.57 1.43
N ASN A 113 26.96 -12.90 0.21
CA ASN A 113 27.81 -14.06 -0.08
C ASN A 113 27.16 -15.42 0.22
N GLN A 114 25.83 -15.48 0.27
CA GLN A 114 25.07 -16.70 0.48
C GLN A 114 23.92 -16.81 -0.53
N GLU A 115 23.42 -18.01 -0.73
CA GLU A 115 22.29 -18.25 -1.61
C GLU A 115 20.92 -18.15 -0.93
N TYR A 116 20.91 -17.96 0.40
CA TYR A 116 19.67 -17.83 1.14
C TYR A 116 19.27 -16.36 1.34
N LEU A 117 18.00 -16.17 1.68
CA LEU A 117 17.41 -14.86 1.87
C LEU A 117 17.89 -14.21 3.17
N TRP A 118 18.08 -12.88 3.12
CA TRP A 118 18.25 -12.09 4.33
C TRP A 118 16.91 -12.01 5.09
N LEU A 119 16.97 -12.15 6.41
CA LEU A 119 15.80 -12.05 7.29
C LEU A 119 15.94 -10.83 8.20
N ASP A 120 14.83 -10.17 8.48
CA ASP A 120 14.74 -8.99 9.34
C ASP A 120 14.96 -9.29 10.84
N ASN A 121 14.96 -10.56 11.22
CA ASN A 121 15.32 -11.05 12.53
C ASN A 121 15.88 -12.48 12.39
N LYS A 122 16.35 -13.06 13.49
CA LYS A 122 16.75 -14.47 13.51
C LYS A 122 15.55 -15.35 13.14
N ALA A 123 15.79 -16.40 12.38
CA ALA A 123 14.75 -17.36 11.99
C ALA A 123 14.02 -17.94 13.22
N SER A 124 14.75 -18.24 14.30
CA SER A 124 14.20 -18.72 15.57
C SER A 124 13.33 -17.68 16.32
N ALA A 125 13.43 -16.41 15.94
CA ALA A 125 12.65 -15.30 16.48
C ALA A 125 11.60 -14.78 15.49
N GLY A 126 11.23 -15.58 14.50
CA GLY A 126 10.21 -15.24 13.51
C GLY A 126 10.66 -14.24 12.44
N GLY A 127 11.96 -14.20 12.12
CA GLY A 127 12.49 -13.33 11.07
C GLY A 127 11.88 -13.61 9.70
N ASN A 128 11.62 -12.56 8.94
CA ASN A 128 10.98 -12.61 7.62
C ASN A 128 11.88 -12.01 6.53
N PRO A 129 11.87 -12.60 5.33
CA PRO A 129 12.50 -12.00 4.17
C PRO A 129 11.68 -10.82 3.64
N TRP A 130 12.33 -10.00 2.83
CA TRP A 130 11.76 -8.81 2.21
C TRP A 130 11.97 -8.82 0.71
N LEU A 131 11.06 -8.22 -0.03
CA LEU A 131 11.31 -7.85 -1.42
C LEU A 131 12.36 -6.75 -1.49
N ASN A 132 13.10 -6.77 -2.57
CA ASN A 132 14.23 -5.87 -2.81
C ASN A 132 13.79 -4.70 -3.70
N PRO A 133 13.77 -3.47 -3.18
CA PRO A 133 13.42 -2.30 -4.00
C PRO A 133 14.32 -2.07 -5.21
N TYR A 134 15.54 -2.60 -5.19
CA TYR A 134 16.46 -2.56 -6.35
C TYR A 134 16.17 -3.62 -7.41
N ALA A 135 15.36 -4.64 -7.09
CA ALA A 135 15.03 -5.70 -8.03
C ALA A 135 13.91 -5.27 -8.97
N ALA A 136 14.22 -5.18 -10.27
CA ALA A 136 13.21 -4.83 -11.28
C ALA A 136 12.02 -5.79 -11.27
N GLU A 137 12.26 -7.06 -10.99
CA GLU A 137 11.24 -8.10 -10.87
C GLU A 137 10.26 -7.80 -9.73
N ALA A 138 10.74 -7.28 -8.59
CA ALA A 138 9.88 -6.90 -7.47
C ALA A 138 9.01 -5.68 -7.82
N VAL A 139 9.59 -4.68 -8.44
CA VAL A 139 8.86 -3.47 -8.89
C VAL A 139 7.80 -3.83 -9.92
N GLN A 140 8.14 -4.70 -10.88
CA GLN A 140 7.21 -5.20 -11.87
C GLN A 140 6.08 -6.02 -11.23
N TYR A 141 6.39 -6.89 -10.28
CA TYR A 141 5.41 -7.71 -9.55
C TYR A 141 4.34 -6.84 -8.89
N ILE A 142 4.74 -5.81 -8.17
CA ILE A 142 3.82 -4.87 -7.54
C ILE A 142 2.98 -4.14 -8.60
N GLY A 143 3.61 -3.68 -9.67
CA GLY A 143 2.90 -3.05 -10.79
C GLY A 143 1.89 -3.99 -11.46
N ASP A 144 2.21 -5.26 -11.63
CA ASP A 144 1.30 -6.25 -12.21
C ASP A 144 0.06 -6.49 -11.32
N LEU A 145 0.22 -6.46 -9.99
CA LEU A 145 -0.91 -6.52 -9.07
C LEU A 145 -1.81 -5.29 -9.16
N ILE A 146 -1.21 -4.09 -9.28
CA ILE A 146 -1.98 -2.85 -9.48
C ILE A 146 -2.77 -2.93 -10.78
N ASP A 147 -2.16 -3.39 -11.87
CA ASP A 147 -2.80 -3.54 -13.17
C ASP A 147 -3.96 -4.53 -13.13
N GLU A 148 -3.78 -5.66 -12.45
CA GLU A 148 -4.81 -6.67 -12.27
C GLU A 148 -6.03 -6.12 -11.51
N LEU A 149 -5.79 -5.34 -10.44
CA LEU A 149 -6.86 -4.72 -9.67
C LEU A 149 -7.51 -3.54 -10.41
N HIS A 150 -6.75 -2.82 -11.21
CA HIS A 150 -7.31 -1.81 -12.12
C HIS A 150 -8.28 -2.47 -13.12
N THR A 151 -7.89 -3.58 -13.71
CA THR A 151 -8.76 -4.36 -14.61
C THR A 151 -10.03 -4.84 -13.90
N ALA A 152 -9.95 -5.15 -12.61
CA ALA A 152 -11.10 -5.51 -11.78
C ALA A 152 -12.03 -4.33 -11.45
N GLY A 153 -11.58 -3.09 -11.65
CA GLY A 153 -12.40 -1.88 -11.46
C GLY A 153 -11.94 -0.96 -10.33
N PHE A 154 -10.78 -1.20 -9.72
CA PHE A 154 -10.17 -0.29 -8.76
C PHE A 154 -9.36 0.78 -9.50
N GLU A 155 -9.80 2.02 -9.42
CA GLU A 155 -9.14 3.17 -10.05
C GLU A 155 -8.28 3.96 -9.07
N GLN A 156 -8.32 3.58 -7.78
CA GLN A 156 -7.44 4.11 -6.74
C GLN A 156 -6.82 2.96 -5.95
N VAL A 157 -5.54 3.07 -5.67
CA VAL A 157 -4.74 2.06 -4.97
C VAL A 157 -3.89 2.75 -3.91
N VAL A 158 -3.88 2.19 -2.70
CA VAL A 158 -2.95 2.55 -1.63
C VAL A 158 -1.82 1.52 -1.60
N LEU A 159 -0.60 1.98 -1.71
CA LEU A 159 0.60 1.17 -1.47
C LEU A 159 1.13 1.45 -0.06
N GLU A 160 1.24 0.39 0.73
CA GLU A 160 1.94 0.39 2.01
C GLU A 160 3.34 -0.22 1.84
N ASN A 161 4.24 0.05 2.78
CA ASN A 161 5.56 -0.55 2.83
C ASN A 161 6.40 -0.34 1.54
N VAL A 162 6.27 0.82 0.92
CA VAL A 162 7.20 1.26 -0.13
C VAL A 162 8.44 1.81 0.58
N GLN A 163 9.25 0.89 1.10
CA GLN A 163 10.32 1.15 2.04
C GLN A 163 11.35 0.02 2.05
N PHE A 164 12.47 0.28 2.66
CA PHE A 164 13.43 -0.75 3.07
C PHE A 164 13.09 -1.27 4.46
N PRO A 165 13.62 -2.45 4.86
CA PRO A 165 13.53 -2.91 6.25
C PRO A 165 14.11 -1.87 7.21
N SER A 166 13.56 -1.78 8.41
CA SER A 166 14.01 -0.82 9.43
C SER A 166 15.44 -1.08 9.92
N SER A 167 15.88 -2.34 9.91
CA SER A 167 17.26 -2.71 10.20
C SER A 167 18.12 -2.60 8.96
N THR A 168 19.23 -1.86 9.06
CA THR A 168 20.28 -1.87 8.04
C THR A 168 21.38 -2.83 8.48
N SER A 169 21.87 -3.64 7.55
CA SER A 169 22.91 -4.61 7.83
C SER A 169 23.90 -4.69 6.67
N SER A 170 25.20 -4.77 7.00
CA SER A 170 26.24 -5.08 6.02
C SER A 170 26.08 -6.47 5.39
N LYS A 171 25.18 -7.27 5.93
CA LYS A 171 24.85 -8.62 5.43
C LYS A 171 23.72 -8.62 4.40
N GLN A 172 23.09 -7.49 4.14
CA GLN A 172 22.10 -7.35 3.08
C GLN A 172 22.79 -7.26 1.72
N ASP A 173 22.30 -8.04 0.76
CA ASP A 173 22.74 -7.98 -0.63
C ASP A 173 21.55 -7.60 -1.52
N TYR A 174 21.64 -6.43 -2.11
CA TYR A 174 20.63 -5.90 -3.04
C TYR A 174 20.95 -6.21 -4.51
N GLY A 175 22.02 -6.96 -4.79
CA GLY A 175 22.56 -7.08 -6.14
C GLY A 175 23.23 -5.79 -6.60
N SER A 176 23.22 -5.53 -7.90
CA SER A 176 23.77 -4.28 -8.42
C SER A 176 22.84 -3.10 -8.10
N THR A 177 23.36 -2.13 -7.34
CA THR A 177 22.65 -0.88 -7.06
C THR A 177 23.01 0.23 -8.05
N ASN A 178 24.01 0.02 -8.91
CA ASN A 178 24.54 1.02 -9.85
C ASN A 178 24.91 2.36 -9.18
N GLY A 179 25.27 2.32 -7.90
CA GLY A 179 25.58 3.51 -7.11
C GLY A 179 24.36 4.34 -6.69
N VAL A 180 23.16 3.87 -6.95
CA VAL A 180 21.91 4.55 -6.53
C VAL A 180 21.69 4.35 -5.05
N GLY A 181 21.47 5.43 -4.32
CA GLY A 181 21.12 5.40 -2.89
C GLY A 181 19.72 4.86 -2.64
N ARG A 182 19.44 4.42 -1.41
CA ARG A 182 18.17 3.76 -1.04
C ARG A 182 16.96 4.68 -1.24
N ALA A 183 17.03 5.94 -0.81
CA ALA A 183 15.96 6.91 -1.02
C ALA A 183 15.71 7.19 -2.50
N ASP A 184 16.77 7.35 -3.29
CA ASP A 184 16.68 7.57 -4.74
C ASP A 184 16.09 6.35 -5.46
N GLN A 185 16.39 5.13 -4.97
CA GLN A 185 15.78 3.92 -5.51
C GLN A 185 14.29 3.86 -5.25
N LEU A 186 13.83 4.20 -4.04
CA LEU A 186 12.39 4.28 -3.76
C LEU A 186 11.70 5.32 -4.63
N THR A 187 12.34 6.47 -4.84
CA THR A 187 11.83 7.50 -5.77
C THR A 187 11.73 6.98 -7.19
N ALA A 188 12.71 6.21 -7.65
CA ALA A 188 12.69 5.59 -8.98
C ALA A 188 11.55 4.57 -9.13
N ASP A 189 11.31 3.76 -8.10
CA ASP A 189 10.23 2.77 -8.08
C ASP A 189 8.84 3.45 -8.13
N ILE A 190 8.65 4.48 -7.30
CA ILE A 190 7.43 5.31 -7.30
C ILE A 190 7.22 5.93 -8.68
N THR A 191 8.26 6.53 -9.24
CA THR A 191 8.21 7.15 -10.58
C THR A 191 7.83 6.12 -11.65
N ALA A 192 8.36 4.91 -11.58
CA ALA A 192 8.04 3.84 -12.53
C ALA A 192 6.56 3.45 -12.48
N TRP A 193 5.97 3.31 -11.30
CA TRP A 193 4.54 3.03 -11.16
C TRP A 193 3.67 4.20 -11.62
N GLU A 194 4.03 5.43 -11.26
CA GLU A 194 3.31 6.63 -11.70
C GLU A 194 3.33 6.77 -13.23
N GLN A 195 4.45 6.48 -13.89
CA GLN A 195 4.55 6.48 -15.35
C GLN A 195 3.75 5.35 -15.98
N ARG A 196 3.78 4.15 -15.40
CA ARG A 196 3.06 2.98 -15.93
C ARG A 196 1.55 3.19 -15.92
N PHE A 197 1.01 3.78 -14.88
CA PHE A 197 -0.45 3.93 -14.74
C PHE A 197 -0.96 5.28 -15.22
N GLY A 198 -0.12 6.32 -15.22
CA GLY A 198 -0.48 7.65 -15.71
C GLY A 198 -1.74 8.18 -15.03
N GLY A 199 -2.75 8.57 -15.82
CA GLY A 199 -4.04 9.01 -15.29
C GLY A 199 -5.08 7.90 -15.10
N SER A 200 -4.75 6.64 -15.34
CA SER A 200 -5.69 5.52 -15.28
C SER A 200 -5.89 4.97 -13.86
N VAL A 201 -4.90 5.11 -13.00
CA VAL A 201 -4.96 4.75 -11.58
C VAL A 201 -4.39 5.88 -10.74
N THR A 202 -5.11 6.28 -9.71
CA THR A 202 -4.61 7.21 -8.69
C THR A 202 -3.90 6.40 -7.61
N LEU A 203 -2.59 6.62 -7.47
CA LEU A 203 -1.76 5.95 -6.47
C LEU A 203 -1.62 6.82 -5.22
N TRP A 204 -1.85 6.20 -4.08
CA TRP A 204 -1.62 6.72 -2.74
C TRP A 204 -0.49 5.95 -2.08
N TYR A 205 0.30 6.61 -1.26
CA TYR A 205 1.40 5.98 -0.53
C TYR A 205 1.19 6.17 0.96
N SER A 206 1.12 5.07 1.70
CA SER A 206 0.88 5.11 3.14
C SER A 206 2.19 4.97 3.91
N TYR A 207 2.43 5.93 4.80
CA TYR A 207 3.59 5.96 5.68
C TYR A 207 3.18 6.28 7.12
N THR A 208 4.00 5.89 8.07
CA THR A 208 3.80 6.23 9.48
C THR A 208 4.08 7.70 9.73
N LEU A 209 3.53 8.24 10.81
CA LEU A 209 3.79 9.62 11.24
C LEU A 209 5.30 9.89 11.39
N ALA A 210 6.07 8.95 11.93
CA ALA A 210 7.52 9.08 12.08
C ALA A 210 8.24 9.16 10.73
N GLU A 211 7.80 8.39 9.72
CA GLU A 211 8.37 8.43 8.37
C GLU A 211 8.03 9.71 7.60
N VAL A 212 6.92 10.32 7.95
CA VAL A 212 6.44 11.57 7.32
C VAL A 212 7.10 12.79 7.92
N THR A 213 7.25 12.84 9.25
CA THR A 213 7.72 14.02 9.99
C THR A 213 9.20 14.03 10.26
N GLY A 214 9.92 12.96 9.99
CA GLY A 214 11.35 12.84 10.29
C GLY A 214 12.08 11.96 9.30
N THR A 215 13.36 11.72 9.58
CA THR A 215 14.20 10.79 8.82
C THR A 215 14.17 9.43 9.48
N SER A 216 13.56 8.47 8.82
CA SER A 216 13.51 7.07 9.24
C SER A 216 14.55 6.23 8.49
N PRO A 217 15.16 5.20 9.12
CA PRO A 217 16.04 4.26 8.42
C PRO A 217 15.34 3.48 7.31
N THR A 218 14.00 3.43 7.30
CA THR A 218 13.21 2.77 6.24
C THR A 218 13.21 3.54 4.93
N LEU A 219 13.33 4.86 4.97
CA LEU A 219 13.27 5.74 3.80
C LEU A 219 14.58 6.51 3.56
N GLY A 220 15.25 6.90 4.63
CA GLY A 220 16.45 7.74 4.58
C GLY A 220 16.17 9.24 4.42
N VAL A 221 14.93 9.61 4.12
CA VAL A 221 14.42 10.97 3.97
C VAL A 221 12.97 11.02 4.47
N PRO A 222 12.39 12.19 4.78
CA PRO A 222 10.95 12.31 4.98
C PRO A 222 10.16 11.82 3.76
N ALA A 223 9.02 11.16 3.97
CA ALA A 223 8.28 10.48 2.90
C ALA A 223 7.97 11.37 1.68
N VAL A 224 7.60 12.63 1.90
CA VAL A 224 7.28 13.56 0.82
C VAL A 224 8.47 13.83 -0.12
N GLU A 225 9.70 13.69 0.36
CA GLU A 225 10.91 13.85 -0.46
C GLU A 225 11.14 12.69 -1.44
N LEU A 226 10.41 11.59 -1.31
CA LEU A 226 10.39 10.51 -2.30
C LEU A 226 9.60 10.88 -3.57
N GLY A 227 8.97 12.05 -3.62
CA GLY A 227 8.16 12.49 -4.75
C GLY A 227 6.71 12.05 -4.69
N VAL A 228 6.24 11.57 -3.53
CA VAL A 228 4.83 11.19 -3.32
C VAL A 228 3.93 12.40 -3.39
N LYS A 229 2.86 12.31 -4.17
CA LYS A 229 1.86 13.38 -4.34
C LYS A 229 0.63 13.16 -3.47
N ASN A 230 0.21 11.90 -3.33
CA ASN A 230 -0.96 11.52 -2.55
C ASN A 230 -0.50 10.69 -1.36
N LEU A 231 -0.59 11.28 -0.19
CA LEU A 231 -0.01 10.78 1.06
C LEU A 231 -1.12 10.34 2.02
N LEU A 232 -1.02 9.11 2.49
CA LEU A 232 -1.85 8.58 3.56
C LEU A 232 -0.97 8.41 4.81
N VAL A 233 -1.17 9.25 5.81
CA VAL A 233 -0.37 9.24 7.03
C VAL A 233 -1.04 8.40 8.10
N ARG A 234 -0.38 7.32 8.50
CA ARG A 234 -0.82 6.49 9.61
C ARG A 234 -0.28 7.05 10.93
N VAL A 235 -1.19 7.42 11.83
CA VAL A 235 -0.82 7.79 13.20
C VAL A 235 -0.80 6.55 14.12
N PRO A 236 0.00 6.57 15.21
CA PRO A 236 0.01 5.45 16.15
C PRO A 236 -1.35 5.22 16.79
N SER A 237 -1.72 3.95 17.02
CA SER A 237 -3.01 3.56 17.59
C SER A 237 -3.26 4.08 19.01
N ALA A 238 -2.21 4.47 19.73
CA ALA A 238 -2.29 5.10 21.05
C ALA A 238 -2.29 6.63 20.99
N SER A 239 -2.19 7.21 19.79
CA SER A 239 -2.14 8.66 19.59
C SER A 239 -3.56 9.20 19.45
N THR A 240 -3.88 10.25 20.21
CA THR A 240 -5.06 11.07 19.99
C THR A 240 -4.60 12.37 19.37
N MET A 241 -4.88 12.57 18.08
CA MET A 241 -4.52 13.80 17.37
C MET A 241 -5.65 14.81 17.52
N THR A 242 -5.30 16.04 17.92
CA THR A 242 -6.28 17.14 17.96
C THR A 242 -6.54 17.67 16.54
N ASP A 243 -7.62 18.42 16.36
CA ASP A 243 -7.93 19.05 15.06
C ASP A 243 -6.83 20.03 14.63
N GLU A 244 -6.21 20.73 15.57
CA GLU A 244 -5.08 21.63 15.31
C GLU A 244 -3.84 20.86 14.86
N GLU A 245 -3.54 19.74 15.50
CA GLU A 245 -2.42 18.86 15.12
C GLU A 245 -2.65 18.25 13.74
N HIS A 246 -3.87 17.81 13.44
CA HIS A 246 -4.27 17.31 12.13
C HIS A 246 -4.08 18.38 11.04
N THR A 247 -4.62 19.57 11.25
CA THR A 247 -4.49 20.69 10.32
C THR A 247 -3.02 21.07 10.09
N ALA A 248 -2.23 21.14 11.15
CA ALA A 248 -0.81 21.45 11.06
C ALA A 248 -0.03 20.39 10.28
N LEU A 249 -0.35 19.11 10.46
CA LEU A 249 0.28 18.02 9.72
C LEU A 249 -0.05 18.11 8.22
N VAL A 250 -1.31 18.27 7.87
CA VAL A 250 -1.76 18.41 6.46
C VAL A 250 -1.07 19.62 5.82
N GLN A 251 -1.04 20.76 6.50
CA GLN A 251 -0.40 21.96 5.99
C GLN A 251 1.10 21.76 5.77
N SER A 252 1.81 21.18 6.74
CA SER A 252 3.25 20.95 6.62
C SER A 252 3.62 20.03 5.46
N GLN A 253 2.84 19.00 5.23
CA GLN A 253 3.08 18.06 4.12
C GLN A 253 2.71 18.67 2.77
N THR A 254 1.67 19.47 2.71
CA THR A 254 1.27 20.21 1.50
C THR A 254 2.35 21.24 1.13
N GLU A 255 2.87 21.98 2.08
CA GLU A 255 3.97 22.93 1.87
C GLU A 255 5.26 22.23 1.42
N ALA A 256 5.50 20.99 1.87
CA ALA A 256 6.64 20.19 1.46
C ALA A 256 6.49 19.52 0.08
N GLY A 257 5.30 19.60 -0.54
CA GLY A 257 5.07 19.17 -1.92
C GLY A 257 4.01 18.08 -2.14
N ALA A 258 3.35 17.58 -1.09
CA ALA A 258 2.21 16.68 -1.25
C ALA A 258 1.00 17.45 -1.82
N GLU A 259 0.29 16.86 -2.75
CA GLU A 259 -0.91 17.44 -3.34
C GLU A 259 -2.17 17.11 -2.51
N HIS A 260 -2.22 15.88 -1.99
CA HIS A 260 -3.31 15.38 -1.16
C HIS A 260 -2.75 14.64 0.06
N VAL A 261 -3.29 14.95 1.22
CA VAL A 261 -2.88 14.34 2.50
C VAL A 261 -4.12 13.87 3.24
N VAL A 262 -4.16 12.58 3.57
CA VAL A 262 -5.19 11.97 4.41
C VAL A 262 -4.51 11.44 5.66
N VAL A 263 -5.10 11.69 6.82
CA VAL A 263 -4.57 11.23 8.11
C VAL A 263 -5.38 10.04 8.59
N TRP A 264 -4.74 8.88 8.68
CA TRP A 264 -5.37 7.66 9.12
C TRP A 264 -5.08 7.39 10.59
N ASP A 265 -6.12 7.55 11.41
CA ASP A 265 -6.12 7.11 12.79
C ASP A 265 -6.74 5.70 12.84
N PRO A 266 -5.95 4.66 13.18
CA PRO A 266 -6.47 3.29 13.22
C PRO A 266 -7.48 3.05 14.35
N THR A 267 -7.67 3.99 15.27
CA THR A 267 -8.71 3.93 16.31
C THR A 267 -10.04 4.51 15.86
N ALA A 268 -10.05 5.29 14.77
CA ALA A 268 -11.25 5.86 14.17
C ALA A 268 -11.80 4.91 13.10
N GLY A 269 -13.11 4.67 13.12
CA GLY A 269 -13.77 3.89 12.06
C GLY A 269 -13.84 4.63 10.73
N ILE A 270 -13.81 5.96 10.78
CA ILE A 270 -13.77 6.88 9.64
C ILE A 270 -12.64 7.88 9.86
N PHE A 271 -11.92 8.23 8.79
CA PHE A 271 -10.78 9.14 8.82
C PHE A 271 -10.72 10.02 7.56
N GLU A 272 -10.02 11.14 7.68
CA GLU A 272 -9.87 12.16 6.61
C GLU A 272 -8.40 12.59 6.43
#